data_a9f8ca9d5299c164adf544859d1b4148
#
_entry.id   a9f8ca9d5299c164adf544859d1b4148
#
_cell.length_a   1.000
_cell.length_b   1.000
_cell.length_c   1.000
_cell.angle_alpha   90.00
_cell.angle_beta   90.00
_cell.angle_gamma   90.00
#
_symmetry.space_group_name_H-M   'P 1'
#
loop_
_entity.id
_entity.type
_entity.pdbx_description
1 polymer ?
#
loop_
_entity_poly.entity_id
_entity_poly.type
_entity_poly.pdbx_seq_one_letter_code
_entity_poly.pdbx_strand_id
1 'polypeptide(L)'
;MNKTPTTLIIMDGFGLSDEVKGNAVRGANTPVLDRLNGEYAHTQLSASGLDVGLPAGQMGNSEVGHTNIGGGRVVFQDLPRISRAIEDGTFFENPAYNAAMDACLEKGTALHLYGLLSNGGVHSTVEHVWALLKMAGIKGLKRVYLHCFLDGRDVSPTSGANFVAEAQKKCAELGVGKIATVMGRYYAMDRDKRWDRLERAYDAMVYGEGIQNPDPVAAIRESYQNGVTDEFVEPVVCDKEGTISDNDAIIFFNYRPDRAREITRAFVDPAFDGFQREYFPVTYVCNTEYDATMPNVLVAFPRITIHNGLGEYLSKLGLTQLRIAETEKYAHVTFFFNGGVEAPYPGEDRVLVASPKVATYDLQPEMSAYEVTEKCVERIESGAYDVIILNFANCDMVGHTGNYDAAVKAVETVDECVGRVVDTTLKMGGIAMITADHGNAEQMLQSDGVSPMTAHTTNPVPFILCGAGNELREGRLADIAPTILDVMGLEKPEEMDGQSLILR
;
A
#
# COMPACT_ATOMS: atom_id res chain seq x y z
N MET A 1 -19.96 -35.47 9.72
CA MET A 1 -21.13 -34.63 9.38
C MET A 1 -20.69 -33.71 8.26
N ASN A 2 -21.53 -33.55 7.24
CA ASN A 2 -21.24 -32.53 6.23
C ASN A 2 -21.29 -31.14 6.85
N LYS A 3 -20.34 -30.30 6.52
CA LYS A 3 -20.28 -28.91 7.02
C LYS A 3 -21.19 -28.02 6.18
N THR A 4 -21.68 -26.96 6.80
CA THR A 4 -22.46 -25.91 6.16
C THR A 4 -21.52 -24.79 5.79
N PRO A 5 -21.21 -24.57 4.50
CA PRO A 5 -20.16 -23.63 4.11
C PRO A 5 -20.62 -22.18 4.20
N THR A 6 -19.72 -21.30 4.65
CA THR A 6 -19.81 -19.85 4.39
C THR A 6 -18.87 -19.53 3.22
N THR A 7 -19.43 -19.09 2.10
CA THR A 7 -18.69 -18.86 0.86
C THR A 7 -18.59 -17.35 0.59
N LEU A 8 -17.38 -16.82 0.51
CA LEU A 8 -17.10 -15.46 0.03
C LEU A 8 -16.67 -15.53 -1.43
N ILE A 9 -17.38 -14.83 -2.30
CA ILE A 9 -17.11 -14.69 -3.73
C ILE A 9 -16.64 -13.26 -3.99
N ILE A 10 -15.42 -13.11 -4.47
CA ILE A 10 -14.81 -11.81 -4.82
C ILE A 10 -14.80 -11.70 -6.34
N MET A 11 -15.58 -10.77 -6.90
CA MET A 11 -15.60 -10.41 -8.32
C MET A 11 -14.56 -9.31 -8.54
N ASP A 12 -13.29 -9.69 -8.71
CA ASP A 12 -12.16 -8.77 -8.79
C ASP A 12 -12.39 -7.68 -9.86
N GLY A 13 -12.27 -6.41 -9.45
CA GLY A 13 -12.46 -5.28 -10.35
C GLY A 13 -13.93 -4.92 -10.71
N PHE A 14 -14.91 -5.44 -9.96
CA PHE A 14 -16.32 -5.15 -10.17
C PHE A 14 -16.80 -4.00 -9.30
N GLY A 15 -16.69 -2.76 -9.78
CA GLY A 15 -17.18 -1.57 -9.08
C GLY A 15 -18.63 -1.22 -9.40
N LEU A 16 -19.17 -0.27 -8.64
CA LEU A 16 -20.50 0.30 -8.82
C LEU A 16 -20.40 1.76 -9.29
N SER A 17 -21.12 2.09 -10.37
CA SER A 17 -21.22 3.46 -10.86
C SER A 17 -22.57 3.71 -11.50
N ASP A 18 -23.09 4.95 -11.35
CA ASP A 18 -24.32 5.38 -12.02
C ASP A 18 -24.11 5.81 -13.47
N GLU A 19 -22.86 6.05 -13.88
CA GLU A 19 -22.53 6.35 -15.27
C GLU A 19 -22.86 5.16 -16.16
N VAL A 20 -23.46 5.44 -17.33
CA VAL A 20 -23.85 4.42 -18.30
C VAL A 20 -22.80 4.26 -19.38
N LYS A 21 -22.22 5.39 -19.84
CA LYS A 21 -21.26 5.40 -20.93
C LYS A 21 -19.94 4.79 -20.49
N GLY A 22 -19.49 3.75 -21.19
CA GLY A 22 -18.24 3.07 -20.87
C GLY A 22 -18.30 2.24 -19.58
N ASN A 23 -19.47 1.91 -19.08
CA ASN A 23 -19.68 1.07 -17.91
C ASN A 23 -20.01 -0.36 -18.36
N ALA A 24 -19.03 -1.25 -18.32
CA ALA A 24 -19.21 -2.63 -18.77
C ALA A 24 -20.10 -3.45 -17.82
N VAL A 25 -20.13 -3.08 -16.53
CA VAL A 25 -21.02 -3.71 -15.55
C VAL A 25 -22.48 -3.43 -15.87
N ARG A 26 -22.83 -2.18 -16.18
CA ARG A 26 -24.20 -1.81 -16.60
C ARG A 26 -24.54 -2.24 -18.03
N GLY A 27 -23.54 -2.37 -18.89
CA GLY A 27 -23.72 -2.82 -20.27
C GLY A 27 -23.92 -4.31 -20.43
N ALA A 28 -23.54 -5.09 -19.43
CA ALA A 28 -23.65 -6.54 -19.42
C ALA A 28 -25.07 -7.02 -19.06
N ASN A 29 -25.44 -8.19 -19.57
CA ASN A 29 -26.66 -8.88 -19.17
C ASN A 29 -26.35 -9.75 -17.93
N THR A 30 -26.84 -9.33 -16.77
CA THR A 30 -26.51 -9.92 -15.44
C THR A 30 -27.74 -10.44 -14.71
N PRO A 31 -28.51 -11.41 -15.29
CA PRO A 31 -29.76 -11.87 -14.71
C PRO A 31 -29.60 -12.52 -13.31
N VAL A 32 -28.43 -13.08 -13.01
CA VAL A 32 -28.17 -13.68 -11.69
C VAL A 32 -27.95 -12.59 -10.65
N LEU A 33 -27.07 -11.64 -10.87
CA LEU A 33 -26.84 -10.54 -9.93
C LEU A 33 -28.08 -9.69 -9.74
N ASP A 34 -28.89 -9.47 -10.81
CA ASP A 34 -30.18 -8.78 -10.72
C ASP A 34 -31.15 -9.53 -9.82
N ARG A 35 -31.25 -10.86 -9.98
CA ARG A 35 -32.05 -11.72 -9.11
C ARG A 35 -31.57 -11.66 -7.65
N LEU A 36 -30.26 -11.81 -7.43
CA LEU A 36 -29.68 -11.83 -6.08
C LEU A 36 -29.89 -10.47 -5.37
N ASN A 37 -29.71 -9.35 -6.07
CA ASN A 37 -30.03 -8.02 -5.54
C ASN A 37 -31.51 -7.83 -5.22
N GLY A 38 -32.41 -8.46 -5.97
CA GLY A 38 -33.85 -8.41 -5.73
C GLY A 38 -34.34 -9.31 -4.59
N GLU A 39 -33.66 -10.42 -4.33
CA GLU A 39 -34.09 -11.44 -3.37
C GLU A 39 -33.40 -11.32 -2.00
N TYR A 40 -32.17 -10.75 -1.94
CA TYR A 40 -31.33 -10.78 -0.75
C TYR A 40 -30.92 -9.38 -0.29
N ALA A 41 -30.56 -9.28 0.98
CA ALA A 41 -30.01 -8.06 1.55
C ALA A 41 -28.68 -7.69 0.85
N HIS A 42 -28.57 -6.45 0.43
CA HIS A 42 -27.39 -5.94 -0.25
C HIS A 42 -27.05 -4.51 0.21
N THR A 43 -25.80 -4.15 0.02
CA THR A 43 -25.27 -2.82 0.32
C THR A 43 -24.04 -2.54 -0.56
N GLN A 44 -23.39 -1.40 -0.33
CA GLN A 44 -22.12 -1.05 -0.96
C GLN A 44 -21.01 -0.88 0.07
N LEU A 45 -19.76 -1.15 -0.35
CA LEU A 45 -18.57 -1.01 0.47
C LEU A 45 -17.60 -0.02 -0.16
N SER A 46 -16.97 0.80 0.68
CA SER A 46 -15.81 1.58 0.29
C SER A 46 -14.60 0.68 0.06
N ALA A 47 -13.94 0.82 -1.10
CA ALA A 47 -12.82 0.00 -1.55
C ALA A 47 -11.61 0.85 -2.00
N SER A 48 -11.52 2.12 -1.57
CA SER A 48 -10.48 3.06 -1.99
C SER A 48 -10.09 4.03 -0.87
N GLY A 49 -9.01 4.76 -1.07
CA GLY A 49 -8.58 5.81 -0.16
C GLY A 49 -8.36 5.33 1.27
N LEU A 50 -8.66 6.17 2.24
CA LEU A 50 -8.39 5.92 3.66
C LEU A 50 -9.13 4.70 4.23
N ASP A 51 -10.28 4.34 3.67
CA ASP A 51 -11.07 3.19 4.11
C ASP A 51 -10.40 1.84 3.84
N VAL A 52 -9.39 1.82 2.99
CA VAL A 52 -8.54 0.65 2.72
C VAL A 52 -7.07 0.90 3.06
N GLY A 53 -6.76 2.01 3.74
CA GLY A 53 -5.41 2.34 4.19
C GLY A 53 -4.50 2.95 3.13
N LEU A 54 -5.08 3.47 2.04
CA LEU A 54 -4.40 4.23 0.99
C LEU A 54 -4.57 5.75 1.22
N PRO A 55 -3.75 6.60 0.60
CA PRO A 55 -3.98 8.04 0.60
C PRO A 55 -5.39 8.41 0.13
N ALA A 56 -5.94 9.52 0.63
CA ALA A 56 -7.26 10.01 0.24
C ALA A 56 -7.36 10.19 -1.29
N GLY A 57 -8.43 9.67 -1.89
CA GLY A 57 -8.67 9.74 -3.33
C GLY A 57 -7.83 8.77 -4.18
N GLN A 58 -7.01 7.93 -3.58
CA GLN A 58 -6.28 6.89 -4.31
C GLN A 58 -7.17 5.67 -4.54
N MET A 59 -7.19 5.18 -5.78
CA MET A 59 -7.91 3.96 -6.16
C MET A 59 -7.37 2.74 -5.42
N GLY A 60 -8.28 1.80 -5.07
CA GLY A 60 -7.92 0.50 -4.52
C GLY A 60 -7.15 -0.38 -5.50
N ASN A 61 -6.69 -1.50 -5.01
CA ASN A 61 -6.06 -2.54 -5.81
C ASN A 61 -6.23 -3.90 -5.12
N SER A 62 -5.98 -4.98 -5.86
CA SER A 62 -6.23 -6.34 -5.36
C SER A 62 -5.40 -6.71 -4.14
N GLU A 63 -4.13 -6.27 -4.05
CA GLU A 63 -3.27 -6.54 -2.91
C GLU A 63 -3.84 -5.93 -1.62
N VAL A 64 -4.16 -4.64 -1.68
CA VAL A 64 -4.72 -3.89 -0.55
C VAL A 64 -6.13 -4.40 -0.22
N GLY A 65 -6.99 -4.61 -1.22
CA GLY A 65 -8.35 -5.10 -1.03
C GLY A 65 -8.39 -6.44 -0.30
N HIS A 66 -7.66 -7.45 -0.82
CA HIS A 66 -7.62 -8.77 -0.19
C HIS A 66 -6.96 -8.77 1.20
N THR A 67 -5.94 -7.91 1.40
CA THR A 67 -5.31 -7.74 2.72
C THR A 67 -6.29 -7.19 3.76
N ASN A 68 -7.11 -6.20 3.40
CA ASN A 68 -8.13 -5.63 4.29
C ASN A 68 -9.26 -6.63 4.56
N ILE A 69 -9.75 -7.34 3.53
CA ILE A 69 -10.78 -8.37 3.66
C ILE A 69 -10.30 -9.47 4.62
N GLY A 70 -9.11 -10.02 4.37
CA GLY A 70 -8.56 -11.10 5.17
C GLY A 70 -8.11 -10.66 6.57
N GLY A 71 -7.63 -9.44 6.71
CA GLY A 71 -7.21 -8.86 7.98
C GLY A 71 -8.36 -8.48 8.91
N GLY A 72 -9.56 -8.24 8.39
CA GLY A 72 -10.71 -7.72 9.14
C GLY A 72 -10.45 -6.35 9.77
N ARG A 73 -9.52 -5.58 9.18
CA ARG A 73 -9.08 -4.25 9.66
C ARG A 73 -8.54 -3.43 8.51
N VAL A 74 -8.50 -2.10 8.68
CA VAL A 74 -7.82 -1.24 7.73
C VAL A 74 -6.31 -1.36 7.92
N VAL A 75 -5.63 -1.85 6.89
CA VAL A 75 -4.17 -2.00 6.86
C VAL A 75 -3.57 -0.80 6.14
N PHE A 76 -3.17 0.20 6.93
CA PHE A 76 -2.61 1.43 6.38
C PHE A 76 -1.26 1.20 5.70
N GLN A 77 -1.11 1.70 4.48
CA GLN A 77 0.18 1.84 3.80
C GLN A 77 1.04 2.89 4.53
N ASP A 78 2.35 2.88 4.29
CA ASP A 78 3.29 3.68 5.07
C ASP A 78 2.95 5.18 5.09
N LEU A 79 2.61 5.79 3.93
CA LEU A 79 2.27 7.21 3.87
C LEU A 79 1.08 7.59 4.78
N PRO A 80 -0.13 7.03 4.61
CA PRO A 80 -1.26 7.35 5.48
C PRO A 80 -1.05 6.89 6.93
N ARG A 81 -0.30 5.81 7.18
CA ARG A 81 0.04 5.34 8.51
C ARG A 81 0.86 6.37 9.29
N ILE A 82 1.90 6.90 8.67
CA ILE A 82 2.77 7.91 9.29
C ILE A 82 2.01 9.23 9.46
N SER A 83 1.24 9.65 8.44
CA SER A 83 0.41 10.85 8.51
C SER A 83 -0.61 10.80 9.64
N ARG A 84 -1.27 9.65 9.82
CA ARG A 84 -2.20 9.42 10.93
C ARG A 84 -1.50 9.49 12.28
N ALA A 85 -0.30 8.91 12.40
CA ALA A 85 0.47 9.01 13.64
C ALA A 85 0.85 10.47 14.00
N ILE A 86 1.03 11.33 12.98
CA ILE A 86 1.24 12.76 13.20
C ILE A 86 -0.04 13.43 13.69
N GLU A 87 -1.19 13.10 13.10
CA GLU A 87 -2.51 13.65 13.44
C GLU A 87 -2.94 13.29 14.86
N ASP A 88 -2.78 12.01 15.26
CA ASP A 88 -3.16 11.53 16.59
C ASP A 88 -2.07 11.76 17.67
N GLY A 89 -0.89 12.22 17.27
CA GLY A 89 0.21 12.58 18.16
C GLY A 89 1.16 11.44 18.50
N THR A 90 0.86 10.19 18.17
CA THR A 90 1.72 9.02 18.46
C THR A 90 3.08 9.07 17.74
N PHE A 91 3.17 9.82 16.63
CA PHE A 91 4.44 10.12 15.97
C PHE A 91 5.49 10.71 16.91
N PHE A 92 5.08 11.62 17.80
CA PHE A 92 5.97 12.30 18.75
C PHE A 92 6.40 11.40 19.93
N GLU A 93 5.74 10.27 20.09
CA GLU A 93 6.07 9.24 21.07
C GLU A 93 6.91 8.09 20.47
N ASN A 94 7.17 8.13 19.15
CA ASN A 94 7.89 7.06 18.45
C ASN A 94 9.26 6.77 19.10
N PRO A 95 9.52 5.52 19.53
CA PRO A 95 10.71 5.20 20.31
C PRO A 95 12.02 5.35 19.53
N ALA A 96 12.01 5.09 18.21
CA ALA A 96 13.21 5.21 17.38
C ALA A 96 13.62 6.69 17.19
N TYR A 97 12.65 7.56 16.92
CA TYR A 97 12.90 9.00 16.81
C TYR A 97 13.37 9.60 18.14
N ASN A 98 12.70 9.19 19.25
CA ASN A 98 13.09 9.61 20.57
C ASN A 98 14.52 9.18 20.89
N ALA A 99 14.88 7.91 20.64
CA ALA A 99 16.23 7.41 20.90
C ALA A 99 17.31 8.19 20.13
N ALA A 100 17.07 8.50 18.86
CA ALA A 100 18.00 9.29 18.05
C ALA A 100 18.18 10.72 18.58
N MET A 101 17.08 11.38 18.92
CA MET A 101 17.10 12.75 19.42
C MET A 101 17.70 12.85 20.83
N ASP A 102 17.39 11.89 21.70
CA ASP A 102 17.93 11.81 23.06
C ASP A 102 19.45 11.55 23.03
N ALA A 103 19.93 10.68 22.14
CA ALA A 103 21.36 10.46 21.93
C ALA A 103 22.10 11.76 21.55
N CYS A 104 21.51 12.61 20.70
CA CYS A 104 22.07 13.91 20.37
C CYS A 104 22.13 14.84 21.59
N LEU A 105 21.09 14.89 22.41
CA LEU A 105 21.05 15.70 23.63
C LEU A 105 22.10 15.26 24.65
N GLU A 106 22.22 13.94 24.87
CA GLU A 106 23.16 13.37 25.84
C GLU A 106 24.61 13.59 25.42
N LYS A 107 24.91 13.43 24.12
CA LYS A 107 26.30 13.54 23.61
C LYS A 107 26.66 14.95 23.15
N GLY A 108 25.70 15.86 23.02
CA GLY A 108 25.92 17.20 22.45
C GLY A 108 26.23 17.18 20.95
N THR A 109 25.77 16.14 20.23
CA THR A 109 26.01 15.93 18.81
C THR A 109 24.86 16.48 17.94
N ALA A 110 24.92 16.33 16.61
CA ALA A 110 23.94 16.85 15.69
C ALA A 110 22.89 15.79 15.30
N LEU A 111 21.68 16.26 14.99
CA LEU A 111 20.65 15.49 14.32
C LEU A 111 20.63 15.84 12.83
N HIS A 112 20.72 14.86 11.97
CA HIS A 112 20.62 15.00 10.53
C HIS A 112 19.31 14.37 10.03
N LEU A 113 18.53 15.17 9.29
CA LEU A 113 17.31 14.72 8.62
C LEU A 113 17.59 14.71 7.12
N TYR A 114 17.51 13.58 6.46
CA TYR A 114 17.67 13.54 5.02
C TYR A 114 16.64 12.68 4.30
N GLY A 115 16.44 12.97 3.03
CA GLY A 115 15.50 12.27 2.16
C GLY A 115 14.95 13.14 1.05
N LEU A 116 14.01 12.61 0.29
CA LEU A 116 13.38 13.27 -0.83
C LEU A 116 12.44 14.38 -0.36
N LEU A 117 12.77 15.63 -0.67
CA LEU A 117 12.02 16.80 -0.23
C LEU A 117 10.98 17.19 -1.30
N SER A 118 9.83 16.52 -1.30
CA SER A 118 8.70 16.85 -2.18
C SER A 118 7.37 16.40 -1.56
N ASN A 119 6.27 16.77 -2.17
CA ASN A 119 4.92 16.31 -1.83
C ASN A 119 4.39 15.25 -2.80
N GLY A 120 5.26 14.62 -3.60
CA GLY A 120 4.88 13.60 -4.58
C GLY A 120 4.28 12.33 -3.97
N GLY A 121 4.52 12.06 -2.68
CA GLY A 121 3.88 10.98 -1.94
C GLY A 121 4.31 9.56 -2.36
N VAL A 122 5.37 9.43 -3.16
CA VAL A 122 5.87 8.11 -3.62
C VAL A 122 6.95 7.56 -2.70
N HIS A 123 7.92 8.38 -2.32
CA HIS A 123 9.03 7.99 -1.45
C HIS A 123 8.97 8.66 -0.08
N SER A 124 8.42 9.85 -0.03
CA SER A 124 8.35 10.73 1.14
C SER A 124 7.25 11.76 0.97
N THR A 125 7.00 12.54 2.00
CA THR A 125 6.22 13.78 1.92
C THR A 125 6.79 14.83 2.86
N VAL A 126 6.71 16.10 2.48
CA VAL A 126 7.26 17.23 3.25
C VAL A 126 6.60 17.38 4.62
N GLU A 127 5.33 17.00 4.76
CA GLU A 127 4.59 17.05 6.04
C GLU A 127 5.27 16.21 7.13
N HIS A 128 5.84 15.04 6.76
CA HIS A 128 6.59 14.20 7.70
C HIS A 128 7.90 14.87 8.14
N VAL A 129 8.56 15.61 7.26
CA VAL A 129 9.76 16.38 7.59
C VAL A 129 9.43 17.51 8.58
N TRP A 130 8.31 18.21 8.35
CA TRP A 130 7.85 19.26 9.27
C TRP A 130 7.53 18.71 10.66
N ALA A 131 6.97 17.51 10.75
CA ALA A 131 6.73 16.84 12.01
C ALA A 131 8.03 16.47 12.75
N LEU A 132 9.06 15.99 12.03
CA LEU A 132 10.38 15.71 12.60
C LEU A 132 11.06 16.99 13.11
N LEU A 133 11.04 18.08 12.35
CA LEU A 133 11.55 19.39 12.79
C LEU A 133 10.81 19.90 14.02
N LYS A 134 9.49 19.81 14.05
CA LYS A 134 8.67 20.15 15.22
C LYS A 134 9.06 19.34 16.45
N MET A 135 9.25 18.03 16.29
CA MET A 135 9.68 17.13 17.36
C MET A 135 11.06 17.52 17.90
N ALA A 136 12.02 17.79 17.00
CA ALA A 136 13.36 18.25 17.39
C ALA A 136 13.32 19.58 18.16
N GLY A 137 12.46 20.51 17.75
CA GLY A 137 12.22 21.78 18.44
C GLY A 137 11.62 21.59 19.83
N ILE A 138 10.61 20.74 19.98
CA ILE A 138 9.98 20.40 21.27
C ILE A 138 11.02 19.81 22.24
N LYS A 139 11.90 18.92 21.74
CA LYS A 139 13.00 18.35 22.54
C LYS A 139 14.14 19.34 22.86
N GLY A 140 14.16 20.48 22.23
CA GLY A 140 15.15 21.53 22.49
C GLY A 140 16.50 21.33 21.80
N LEU A 141 16.57 20.49 20.76
CA LEU A 141 17.77 20.30 19.95
C LEU A 141 18.22 21.61 19.31
N LYS A 142 19.53 21.85 19.27
CA LYS A 142 20.13 23.09 18.73
C LYS A 142 20.86 22.86 17.41
N ARG A 143 21.41 21.67 17.21
CA ARG A 143 22.17 21.27 16.02
C ARG A 143 21.32 20.29 15.22
N VAL A 144 20.48 20.82 14.32
CA VAL A 144 19.62 20.03 13.43
C VAL A 144 19.88 20.49 11.99
N TYR A 145 20.22 19.54 11.13
CA TYR A 145 20.59 19.80 9.75
C TYR A 145 19.73 18.99 8.79
N LEU A 146 19.30 19.64 7.69
CA LEU A 146 18.59 18.99 6.60
C LEU A 146 19.53 18.77 5.40
N HIS A 147 19.48 17.56 4.86
CA HIS A 147 20.09 17.21 3.59
C HIS A 147 18.95 16.91 2.61
N CYS A 148 18.66 17.86 1.72
CA CYS A 148 17.49 17.82 0.88
C CYS A 148 17.78 17.12 -0.45
N PHE A 149 17.15 15.99 -0.71
CA PHE A 149 17.17 15.34 -2.02
C PHE A 149 16.05 15.90 -2.88
N LEU A 150 16.37 16.36 -4.09
CA LEU A 150 15.41 16.96 -5.01
C LEU A 150 14.81 15.90 -5.92
N ASP A 151 13.53 16.05 -6.22
CA ASP A 151 12.73 14.99 -6.87
C ASP A 151 12.79 15.05 -8.41
N GLY A 152 11.98 15.86 -9.03
CA GLY A 152 11.91 16.01 -10.48
C GLY A 152 11.33 14.84 -11.28
N ARG A 153 10.84 13.77 -10.59
CA ARG A 153 10.16 12.61 -11.20
C ARG A 153 8.72 12.49 -10.77
N ASP A 154 8.49 12.55 -9.46
CA ASP A 154 7.16 12.35 -8.85
C ASP A 154 6.42 13.71 -8.76
N VAL A 155 7.13 14.81 -8.97
CA VAL A 155 6.63 16.19 -9.08
C VAL A 155 7.29 16.90 -10.26
N SER A 156 6.87 18.16 -10.52
CA SER A 156 7.46 18.97 -11.61
C SER A 156 9.00 19.03 -11.53
N PRO A 157 9.70 18.91 -12.66
CA PRO A 157 11.17 18.86 -12.71
C PRO A 157 11.91 20.11 -12.19
N THR A 158 11.19 21.19 -11.93
CA THR A 158 11.75 22.47 -11.45
C THR A 158 11.05 23.01 -10.21
N SER A 159 10.45 22.12 -9.42
CA SER A 159 9.72 22.47 -8.17
C SER A 159 10.62 22.48 -6.93
N GLY A 160 11.82 21.90 -6.99
CA GLY A 160 12.72 21.71 -5.86
C GLY A 160 13.13 23.00 -5.16
N ALA A 161 13.38 24.07 -5.94
CA ALA A 161 13.68 25.38 -5.36
C ALA A 161 12.56 25.91 -4.44
N ASN A 162 11.29 25.60 -4.75
CA ASN A 162 10.16 26.03 -3.93
C ASN A 162 10.08 25.19 -2.64
N PHE A 163 10.27 23.86 -2.71
CA PHE A 163 10.29 23.00 -1.52
C PHE A 163 11.44 23.35 -0.58
N VAL A 164 12.62 23.68 -1.12
CA VAL A 164 13.76 24.11 -0.32
C VAL A 164 13.50 25.47 0.34
N ALA A 165 12.89 26.43 -0.37
CA ALA A 165 12.48 27.72 0.21
C ALA A 165 11.43 27.53 1.32
N GLU A 166 10.49 26.61 1.14
CA GLU A 166 9.52 26.25 2.17
C GLU A 166 10.20 25.62 3.39
N ALA A 167 11.19 24.75 3.19
CA ALA A 167 11.96 24.15 4.28
C ALA A 167 12.73 25.22 5.07
N GLN A 168 13.37 26.19 4.42
CA GLN A 168 14.02 27.33 5.10
C GLN A 168 13.01 28.11 5.96
N LYS A 169 11.83 28.39 5.39
CA LYS A 169 10.74 29.07 6.11
C LYS A 169 10.28 28.26 7.34
N LYS A 170 10.07 26.94 7.18
CA LYS A 170 9.68 26.07 8.29
C LYS A 170 10.74 26.00 9.40
N CYS A 171 12.00 25.90 9.05
CA CYS A 171 13.10 25.97 10.02
C CYS A 171 13.08 27.29 10.81
N ALA A 172 12.85 28.41 10.12
CA ALA A 172 12.75 29.73 10.78
C ALA A 172 11.51 29.85 11.69
N GLU A 173 10.34 29.37 11.23
CA GLU A 173 9.10 29.36 12.01
C GLU A 173 9.20 28.51 13.28
N LEU A 174 9.85 27.34 13.20
CA LEU A 174 10.03 26.42 14.31
C LEU A 174 11.25 26.77 15.19
N GLY A 175 12.11 27.68 14.75
CA GLY A 175 13.34 28.05 15.46
C GLY A 175 14.37 26.94 15.55
N VAL A 176 14.32 25.94 14.64
CA VAL A 176 15.20 24.78 14.63
C VAL A 176 15.43 24.30 13.19
N GLY A 177 16.65 23.84 12.93
CA GLY A 177 17.05 23.30 11.63
C GLY A 177 17.73 24.32 10.71
N LYS A 178 18.67 23.81 9.91
CA LYS A 178 19.36 24.52 8.82
C LYS A 178 19.55 23.56 7.66
N ILE A 179 19.52 24.03 6.43
CA ILE A 179 19.85 23.22 5.26
C ILE A 179 21.36 23.11 5.13
N ALA A 180 21.90 21.90 5.24
CA ALA A 180 23.32 21.61 5.10
C ALA A 180 23.71 21.30 3.66
N THR A 181 22.92 20.47 2.96
CA THR A 181 23.18 20.13 1.55
C THR A 181 21.90 20.05 0.75
N VAL A 182 22.00 20.30 -0.56
CA VAL A 182 20.96 20.02 -1.55
C VAL A 182 21.55 19.23 -2.72
N MET A 183 20.84 18.25 -3.26
CA MET A 183 21.29 17.43 -4.38
C MET A 183 20.12 16.70 -5.04
N GLY A 184 20.25 16.39 -6.32
CA GLY A 184 19.24 15.60 -7.03
C GLY A 184 19.20 14.12 -6.57
N ARG A 185 18.01 13.52 -6.66
CA ARG A 185 17.79 12.10 -6.33
C ARG A 185 18.65 11.14 -7.18
N TYR A 186 19.11 11.58 -8.34
CA TYR A 186 20.04 10.85 -9.19
C TYR A 186 21.33 10.44 -8.46
N TYR A 187 21.81 11.28 -7.53
CA TYR A 187 22.98 11.00 -6.71
C TYR A 187 22.65 10.26 -5.42
N ALA A 188 21.67 10.74 -4.67
CA ALA A 188 21.40 10.27 -3.31
C ALA A 188 20.47 9.06 -3.22
N MET A 189 19.76 8.72 -4.30
CA MET A 189 18.72 7.69 -4.30
C MET A 189 18.93 6.67 -5.44
N ASP A 190 20.15 6.25 -5.66
CA ASP A 190 20.46 5.15 -6.58
C ASP A 190 19.90 3.82 -6.04
N ARG A 191 19.65 2.87 -6.94
CA ARG A 191 19.22 1.48 -6.62
C ARG A 191 19.85 0.43 -7.52
N ASP A 192 20.79 0.86 -8.38
CA ASP A 192 21.40 0.04 -9.42
C ASP A 192 22.92 -0.12 -9.22
N LYS A 193 23.39 0.14 -7.95
CA LYS A 193 24.80 0.04 -7.54
C LYS A 193 25.72 0.97 -8.34
N ARG A 194 25.22 2.13 -8.70
CA ARG A 194 26.03 3.20 -9.32
C ARG A 194 26.75 3.96 -8.23
N TRP A 195 27.76 3.32 -7.68
CA TRP A 195 28.53 3.82 -6.54
C TRP A 195 29.19 5.17 -6.82
N ASP A 196 29.61 5.40 -8.08
CA ASP A 196 30.13 6.67 -8.56
C ASP A 196 29.21 7.89 -8.33
N ARG A 197 27.89 7.65 -8.30
CA ARG A 197 26.88 8.68 -8.00
C ARG A 197 26.67 8.82 -6.50
N LEU A 198 26.51 7.70 -5.83
CA LEU A 198 26.20 7.64 -4.41
C LEU A 198 27.36 8.20 -3.56
N GLU A 199 28.61 7.94 -3.95
CA GLU A 199 29.81 8.48 -3.33
C GLU A 199 29.78 10.02 -3.31
N ARG A 200 29.42 10.66 -4.41
CA ARG A 200 29.30 12.14 -4.48
C ARG A 200 28.27 12.69 -3.48
N ALA A 201 27.14 11.99 -3.29
CA ALA A 201 26.15 12.38 -2.29
C ALA A 201 26.67 12.17 -0.87
N TYR A 202 27.33 11.05 -0.62
CA TYR A 202 27.96 10.73 0.67
C TYR A 202 29.04 11.76 1.02
N ASP A 203 29.95 12.06 0.08
CA ASP A 203 31.05 13.01 0.28
C ASP A 203 30.57 14.43 0.59
N ALA A 204 29.50 14.86 -0.05
CA ALA A 204 28.87 16.14 0.26
C ALA A 204 28.30 16.18 1.69
N MET A 205 27.68 15.09 2.14
CA MET A 205 27.08 15.02 3.47
C MET A 205 28.11 14.79 4.59
N VAL A 206 29.20 14.07 4.33
CA VAL A 206 30.19 13.67 5.34
C VAL A 206 31.44 14.56 5.31
N TYR A 207 32.01 14.77 4.13
CA TYR A 207 33.27 15.51 3.99
C TYR A 207 33.08 16.99 3.59
N GLY A 208 31.83 17.38 3.28
CA GLY A 208 31.54 18.74 2.79
C GLY A 208 32.15 19.01 1.41
N GLU A 209 32.28 17.95 0.61
CA GLU A 209 32.81 18.01 -0.76
C GLU A 209 31.66 18.19 -1.76
N GLY A 210 31.75 19.20 -2.61
CA GLY A 210 30.71 19.55 -3.59
C GLY A 210 30.77 21.04 -3.95
N ILE A 211 29.76 21.49 -4.68
CA ILE A 211 29.60 22.91 -5.02
C ILE A 211 29.33 23.68 -3.72
N GLN A 212 30.09 24.71 -3.45
CA GLN A 212 29.93 25.53 -2.25
C GLN A 212 29.01 26.70 -2.54
N ASN A 213 27.82 26.72 -1.94
CA ASN A 213 26.88 27.84 -2.05
C ASN A 213 26.01 27.96 -0.78
N PRO A 214 26.16 29.02 0.04
CA PRO A 214 25.40 29.18 1.27
C PRO A 214 23.91 29.45 1.08
N ASP A 215 23.49 29.78 -0.15
CA ASP A 215 22.07 29.94 -0.51
C ASP A 215 21.59 28.75 -1.35
N PRO A 216 20.90 27.76 -0.72
CA PRO A 216 20.46 26.56 -1.41
C PRO A 216 19.45 26.85 -2.53
N VAL A 217 18.59 27.87 -2.38
CA VAL A 217 17.59 28.23 -3.39
C VAL A 217 18.27 28.88 -4.61
N ALA A 218 19.24 29.74 -4.37
CA ALA A 218 20.02 30.35 -5.45
C ALA A 218 20.82 29.30 -6.24
N ALA A 219 21.45 28.34 -5.54
CA ALA A 219 22.18 27.23 -6.17
C ALA A 219 21.29 26.38 -7.09
N ILE A 220 20.09 26.04 -6.65
CA ILE A 220 19.13 25.24 -7.46
C ILE A 220 18.68 26.06 -8.69
N ARG A 221 18.38 27.34 -8.52
CA ARG A 221 17.99 28.23 -9.65
C ARG A 221 19.10 28.40 -10.67
N GLU A 222 20.35 28.50 -10.22
CA GLU A 222 21.51 28.52 -11.09
C GLU A 222 21.64 27.21 -11.89
N SER A 223 21.40 26.05 -11.25
CA SER A 223 21.34 24.76 -11.94
C SER A 223 20.30 24.78 -13.06
N TYR A 224 19.07 25.30 -12.80
CA TYR A 224 18.02 25.42 -13.83
C TYR A 224 18.45 26.32 -14.99
N GLN A 225 19.15 27.44 -14.73
CA GLN A 225 19.66 28.30 -15.78
C GLN A 225 20.69 27.60 -16.69
N ASN A 226 21.40 26.62 -16.13
CA ASN A 226 22.35 25.77 -16.85
C ASN A 226 21.67 24.52 -17.49
N GLY A 227 20.34 24.46 -17.49
CA GLY A 227 19.57 23.35 -18.09
C GLY A 227 19.52 22.07 -17.27
N VAL A 228 19.97 22.10 -16.01
CA VAL A 228 19.96 20.94 -15.10
C VAL A 228 18.79 21.06 -14.12
N THR A 229 17.84 20.13 -14.21
CA THR A 229 16.62 20.09 -13.40
C THR A 229 16.82 19.32 -12.08
N ASP A 230 15.83 19.34 -11.21
CA ASP A 230 15.86 18.82 -9.85
C ASP A 230 16.55 17.47 -9.71
N GLU A 231 16.15 16.48 -10.51
CA GLU A 231 16.69 15.12 -10.44
C GLU A 231 18.21 15.06 -10.52
N PHE A 232 18.81 15.96 -11.32
CA PHE A 232 20.22 15.92 -11.70
C PHE A 232 21.06 17.04 -11.07
N VAL A 233 20.50 17.84 -10.15
CA VAL A 233 21.25 18.88 -9.44
C VAL A 233 22.45 18.23 -8.74
N GLU A 234 23.65 18.71 -9.06
CA GLU A 234 24.88 18.22 -8.44
C GLU A 234 24.90 18.53 -6.94
N PRO A 235 25.61 17.72 -6.13
CA PRO A 235 25.68 17.98 -4.70
C PRO A 235 26.23 19.36 -4.36
N VAL A 236 25.43 20.13 -3.63
CA VAL A 236 25.75 21.48 -3.14
C VAL A 236 25.85 21.46 -1.64
N VAL A 237 26.92 21.95 -1.09
CA VAL A 237 27.16 22.15 0.33
C VAL A 237 26.79 23.57 0.71
N CYS A 238 25.75 23.73 1.54
CA CYS A 238 25.22 25.03 1.94
C CYS A 238 25.72 25.46 3.34
N ASP A 239 25.96 24.50 4.22
CA ASP A 239 26.50 24.74 5.56
C ASP A 239 27.47 23.62 5.95
N LYS A 240 28.76 23.91 6.02
CA LYS A 240 29.78 22.91 6.43
C LYS A 240 29.70 22.50 7.91
N GLU A 241 29.07 23.30 8.76
CA GLU A 241 28.84 22.89 10.16
C GLU A 241 27.83 21.72 10.24
N GLY A 242 27.08 21.47 9.18
CA GLY A 242 26.12 20.38 9.05
C GLY A 242 26.67 19.13 8.38
N THR A 243 27.99 18.92 8.34
CA THR A 243 28.57 17.62 7.93
C THR A 243 28.32 16.56 9.00
N ILE A 244 27.98 15.34 8.53
CA ILE A 244 27.71 14.20 9.40
C ILE A 244 29.01 13.65 9.95
N SER A 245 29.07 13.41 11.24
CA SER A 245 30.27 12.96 11.95
C SER A 245 29.96 11.89 13.00
N ASP A 246 31.03 11.38 13.62
CA ASP A 246 30.96 10.34 14.65
C ASP A 246 29.96 10.71 15.77
N ASN A 247 29.13 9.73 16.15
CA ASN A 247 28.08 9.83 17.16
C ASN A 247 26.92 10.80 16.86
N ASP A 248 26.85 11.38 15.68
CA ASP A 248 25.64 12.09 15.25
C ASP A 248 24.45 11.13 15.08
N ALA A 249 23.24 11.67 15.06
CA ALA A 249 22.06 10.88 14.72
C ALA A 249 21.55 11.25 13.33
N ILE A 250 21.05 10.25 12.63
CA ILE A 250 20.48 10.38 11.28
C ILE A 250 19.06 9.82 11.30
N ILE A 251 18.11 10.56 10.74
CA ILE A 251 16.77 10.07 10.42
C ILE A 251 16.56 10.20 8.93
N PHE A 252 16.45 9.07 8.24
CA PHE A 252 16.09 9.03 6.83
C PHE A 252 14.56 8.98 6.72
N PHE A 253 13.93 10.07 6.28
CA PHE A 253 12.49 10.22 6.32
C PHE A 253 11.74 9.61 5.11
N ASN A 254 12.42 9.00 4.14
CA ASN A 254 11.77 8.21 3.11
C ASN A 254 11.11 6.96 3.71
N TYR A 255 9.88 6.66 3.31
CA TYR A 255 9.19 5.44 3.74
C TYR A 255 9.28 4.31 2.68
N ARG A 256 9.53 4.60 1.40
CA ARG A 256 9.72 3.58 0.38
C ARG A 256 11.16 3.08 0.33
N PRO A 257 11.37 1.74 0.45
CA PRO A 257 12.70 1.18 0.72
C PRO A 257 13.62 1.06 -0.51
N ASP A 258 13.09 0.91 -1.73
CA ASP A 258 13.87 0.50 -2.91
C ASP A 258 15.08 1.40 -3.22
N ARG A 259 14.94 2.72 -3.02
CA ARG A 259 15.99 3.72 -3.24
C ARG A 259 16.64 4.25 -1.94
N ALA A 260 16.29 3.64 -0.81
CA ALA A 260 16.87 4.01 0.47
C ALA A 260 18.01 3.07 0.90
N ARG A 261 18.03 1.84 0.38
CA ARG A 261 18.94 0.79 0.85
C ARG A 261 20.41 1.11 0.67
N GLU A 262 20.82 1.62 -0.48
CA GLU A 262 22.23 1.78 -0.82
C GLU A 262 22.91 2.86 0.04
N ILE A 263 22.32 4.06 0.11
CA ILE A 263 22.89 5.14 0.93
C ILE A 263 22.85 4.79 2.43
N THR A 264 21.82 4.08 2.90
CA THR A 264 21.74 3.62 4.29
C THR A 264 22.91 2.67 4.58
N ARG A 265 23.15 1.66 3.73
CA ARG A 265 24.29 0.74 3.90
C ARG A 265 25.63 1.46 3.93
N ALA A 266 25.81 2.50 3.12
CA ALA A 266 27.02 3.30 3.14
C ALA A 266 27.26 3.96 4.50
N PHE A 267 26.25 4.27 5.29
CA PHE A 267 26.42 4.81 6.65
C PHE A 267 26.55 3.73 7.73
N VAL A 268 25.74 2.66 7.65
CA VAL A 268 25.54 1.76 8.80
C VAL A 268 26.30 0.44 8.73
N ASP A 269 26.73 0.02 7.55
CA ASP A 269 27.37 -1.29 7.37
C ASP A 269 28.90 -1.17 7.39
N PRO A 270 29.58 -1.66 8.44
CA PRO A 270 31.05 -1.64 8.48
C PRO A 270 31.72 -2.40 7.33
N ALA A 271 31.00 -3.37 6.74
CA ALA A 271 31.50 -4.19 5.63
C ALA A 271 31.13 -3.62 4.24
N PHE A 272 30.56 -2.41 4.18
CA PHE A 272 30.23 -1.75 2.91
C PHE A 272 31.50 -1.54 2.05
N ASP A 273 31.43 -1.97 0.79
CA ASP A 273 32.53 -2.00 -0.17
C ASP A 273 32.24 -1.28 -1.50
N GLY A 274 31.12 -0.54 -1.57
CA GLY A 274 30.71 0.15 -2.79
C GLY A 274 31.65 1.28 -3.22
N PHE A 275 32.22 2.01 -2.25
CA PHE A 275 33.26 3.04 -2.44
C PHE A 275 34.11 3.15 -1.17
N GLN A 276 35.26 3.83 -1.28
CA GLN A 276 36.19 3.96 -0.15
C GLN A 276 35.69 5.05 0.82
N ARG A 277 35.52 4.69 2.08
CA ARG A 277 35.14 5.62 3.15
C ARG A 277 35.77 5.24 4.48
N GLU A 278 35.87 6.17 5.40
CA GLU A 278 36.12 5.88 6.81
C GLU A 278 34.79 5.57 7.50
N TYR A 279 34.67 4.39 8.14
CA TYR A 279 33.50 4.06 8.93
C TYR A 279 33.54 4.74 10.29
N PHE A 280 32.43 5.35 10.67
CA PHE A 280 32.19 5.87 12.01
C PHE A 280 30.77 5.53 12.47
N PRO A 281 30.55 5.30 13.78
CA PRO A 281 29.22 4.97 14.27
C PRO A 281 28.30 6.19 14.33
N VAL A 282 27.05 5.98 13.93
CA VAL A 282 25.96 6.95 14.05
C VAL A 282 24.72 6.29 14.64
N THR A 283 23.84 7.05 15.27
CA THR A 283 22.50 6.57 15.62
C THR A 283 21.60 6.73 14.42
N TYR A 284 21.34 5.65 13.70
CA TYR A 284 20.63 5.69 12.43
C TYR A 284 19.19 5.18 12.52
N VAL A 285 18.23 5.98 12.06
CA VAL A 285 16.81 5.63 12.00
C VAL A 285 16.35 5.54 10.54
N CYS A 286 15.92 4.35 10.15
CA CYS A 286 15.13 4.14 8.94
C CYS A 286 13.66 4.47 9.25
N ASN A 287 13.01 5.26 8.39
CA ASN A 287 11.59 5.59 8.58
C ASN A 287 10.71 4.34 8.57
N THR A 288 10.99 3.42 7.64
CA THR A 288 10.40 2.09 7.55
C THR A 288 11.50 1.02 7.50
N GLU A 289 11.15 -0.25 7.52
CA GLU A 289 12.12 -1.34 7.33
C GLU A 289 12.59 -1.38 5.88
N TYR A 290 13.80 -0.87 5.59
CA TYR A 290 14.36 -0.87 4.25
C TYR A 290 14.89 -2.24 3.83
N ASP A 291 15.48 -2.98 4.76
CA ASP A 291 16.05 -4.31 4.56
C ASP A 291 16.28 -4.96 5.93
N ALA A 292 15.69 -6.13 6.15
CA ALA A 292 15.79 -6.87 7.42
C ALA A 292 17.23 -7.32 7.77
N THR A 293 18.13 -7.33 6.77
CA THR A 293 19.57 -7.69 6.97
C THR A 293 20.46 -6.49 7.28
N MET A 294 19.90 -5.29 7.37
CA MET A 294 20.65 -4.06 7.56
C MET A 294 21.13 -3.93 9.00
N PRO A 295 22.45 -3.81 9.26
CA PRO A 295 22.98 -3.70 10.62
C PRO A 295 22.81 -2.27 11.16
N ASN A 296 22.92 -2.12 12.49
CA ASN A 296 23.07 -0.83 13.18
C ASN A 296 22.00 0.21 12.88
N VAL A 297 20.74 -0.23 12.66
CA VAL A 297 19.61 0.66 12.42
C VAL A 297 18.51 0.50 13.45
N LEU A 298 17.82 1.59 13.71
CA LEU A 298 16.50 1.61 14.34
C LEU A 298 15.45 1.78 13.24
N VAL A 299 14.25 1.24 13.43
CA VAL A 299 13.14 1.36 12.49
C VAL A 299 11.98 2.07 13.18
N ALA A 300 11.57 3.23 12.63
CA ALA A 300 10.50 4.03 13.23
C ALA A 300 9.11 3.38 13.01
N PHE A 301 8.84 2.91 11.79
CA PHE A 301 7.60 2.23 11.43
C PHE A 301 7.92 0.85 10.85
N PRO A 302 8.08 -0.19 11.71
CA PRO A 302 8.34 -1.54 11.25
C PRO A 302 7.18 -2.08 10.42
N ARG A 303 7.42 -3.15 9.65
CA ARG A 303 6.35 -3.83 8.90
C ARG A 303 5.20 -4.21 9.82
N ILE A 304 3.98 -4.00 9.33
CA ILE A 304 2.79 -4.47 10.05
C ILE A 304 2.68 -5.97 9.83
N THR A 305 2.69 -6.73 10.93
CA THR A 305 2.30 -8.13 10.92
C THR A 305 0.82 -8.22 11.28
N ILE A 306 0.04 -8.85 10.42
CA ILE A 306 -1.39 -9.05 10.66
C ILE A 306 -1.57 -10.30 11.51
N HIS A 307 -1.79 -10.11 12.81
CA HIS A 307 -2.15 -11.18 13.72
C HIS A 307 -3.66 -11.35 13.79
N ASN A 308 -4.12 -12.58 13.97
CA ASN A 308 -5.53 -12.92 14.04
C ASN A 308 -6.35 -12.40 12.85
N GLY A 309 -5.76 -12.41 11.63
CA GLY A 309 -6.54 -12.30 10.39
C GLY A 309 -7.48 -13.51 10.26
N LEU A 310 -8.48 -13.43 9.38
CA LEU A 310 -9.51 -14.46 9.26
C LEU A 310 -8.93 -15.87 9.10
N GLY A 311 -7.93 -16.04 8.20
CA GLY A 311 -7.31 -17.35 7.96
C GLY A 311 -6.62 -17.94 9.18
N GLU A 312 -5.82 -17.15 9.88
CA GLU A 312 -5.17 -17.55 11.12
C GLU A 312 -6.18 -17.85 12.23
N TYR A 313 -7.19 -16.99 12.36
CA TYR A 313 -8.19 -17.14 13.41
C TYR A 313 -9.07 -18.38 13.23
N LEU A 314 -9.56 -18.65 12.02
CA LEU A 314 -10.28 -19.89 11.69
C LEU A 314 -9.44 -21.12 12.00
N SER A 315 -8.16 -21.10 11.66
CA SER A 315 -7.22 -22.20 11.98
C SER A 315 -7.06 -22.42 13.48
N LYS A 316 -6.95 -21.37 14.28
CA LYS A 316 -6.89 -21.47 15.76
C LYS A 316 -8.15 -22.07 16.36
N LEU A 317 -9.30 -21.85 15.73
CA LEU A 317 -10.57 -22.46 16.11
C LEU A 317 -10.73 -23.91 15.60
N GLY A 318 -9.77 -24.45 14.85
CA GLY A 318 -9.81 -25.79 14.28
C GLY A 318 -10.79 -25.92 13.10
N LEU A 319 -11.17 -24.81 12.47
CA LEU A 319 -12.06 -24.77 11.32
C LEU A 319 -11.29 -24.97 10.03
N THR A 320 -11.96 -25.54 9.02
CA THR A 320 -11.35 -25.79 7.71
C THR A 320 -11.75 -24.71 6.72
N GLN A 321 -10.82 -24.35 5.85
CA GLN A 321 -11.02 -23.29 4.88
C GLN A 321 -10.41 -23.63 3.52
N LEU A 322 -11.04 -23.16 2.46
CA LEU A 322 -10.56 -23.29 1.08
C LEU A 322 -10.22 -21.92 0.49
N ARG A 323 -9.11 -21.83 -0.22
CA ARG A 323 -8.73 -20.71 -1.08
C ARG A 323 -8.75 -21.20 -2.53
N ILE A 324 -9.45 -20.51 -3.41
CA ILE A 324 -9.55 -20.89 -4.81
C ILE A 324 -9.55 -19.66 -5.73
N ALA A 325 -8.67 -19.68 -6.71
CA ALA A 325 -8.59 -18.70 -7.78
C ALA A 325 -7.78 -19.24 -8.96
N GLU A 326 -7.84 -18.54 -10.09
CA GLU A 326 -6.90 -18.75 -11.17
C GLU A 326 -5.56 -18.02 -10.93
N THR A 327 -4.52 -18.35 -11.74
CA THR A 327 -3.11 -17.93 -11.53
C THR A 327 -2.97 -16.43 -11.23
N GLU A 328 -3.66 -15.56 -11.96
CA GLU A 328 -3.54 -14.09 -11.81
C GLU A 328 -3.97 -13.59 -10.42
N LYS A 329 -4.87 -14.29 -9.76
CA LYS A 329 -5.43 -13.88 -8.47
C LYS A 329 -5.18 -14.87 -7.33
N TYR A 330 -4.38 -15.92 -7.58
CA TYR A 330 -4.07 -16.90 -6.55
C TYR A 330 -3.33 -16.32 -5.34
N ALA A 331 -2.33 -15.47 -5.58
CA ALA A 331 -1.60 -14.80 -4.50
C ALA A 331 -2.52 -13.89 -3.67
N HIS A 332 -3.57 -13.31 -4.30
CA HIS A 332 -4.50 -12.42 -3.61
C HIS A 332 -5.36 -13.16 -2.59
N VAL A 333 -5.91 -14.32 -2.93
CA VAL A 333 -6.69 -15.13 -1.97
C VAL A 333 -5.83 -15.94 -0.99
N THR A 334 -4.51 -15.99 -1.16
CA THR A 334 -3.56 -16.71 -0.30
C THR A 334 -2.65 -15.75 0.46
N PHE A 335 -1.53 -15.35 -0.13
CA PHE A 335 -0.50 -14.51 0.48
C PHE A 335 -1.04 -13.19 1.04
N PHE A 336 -1.72 -12.40 0.20
CA PHE A 336 -2.24 -11.09 0.62
C PHE A 336 -3.40 -11.22 1.60
N PHE A 337 -4.32 -12.14 1.36
CA PHE A 337 -5.42 -12.41 2.28
C PHE A 337 -4.94 -12.88 3.66
N ASN A 338 -3.84 -13.60 3.72
CA ASN A 338 -3.19 -14.06 4.95
C ASN A 338 -2.21 -13.02 5.54
N GLY A 339 -2.27 -11.76 5.09
CA GLY A 339 -1.46 -10.69 5.65
C GLY A 339 0.04 -10.81 5.39
N GLY A 340 0.44 -11.41 4.25
CA GLY A 340 1.84 -11.60 3.85
C GLY A 340 2.43 -12.93 4.32
N VAL A 341 1.61 -13.88 4.80
CA VAL A 341 2.04 -15.23 5.19
C VAL A 341 1.89 -16.18 3.99
N GLU A 342 3.02 -16.71 3.49
CA GLU A 342 3.06 -17.60 2.33
C GLU A 342 2.55 -19.02 2.67
N ALA A 343 2.94 -19.52 3.82
CA ALA A 343 2.55 -20.87 4.24
C ALA A 343 1.04 -20.97 4.53
N PRO A 344 0.36 -22.03 4.07
CA PRO A 344 -1.03 -22.25 4.45
C PRO A 344 -1.16 -22.48 5.95
N TYR A 345 -2.22 -21.96 6.54
CA TYR A 345 -2.55 -22.27 7.93
C TYR A 345 -3.06 -23.70 8.10
N PRO A 346 -2.92 -24.34 9.27
CA PRO A 346 -3.54 -25.63 9.52
C PRO A 346 -5.04 -25.60 9.21
N GLY A 347 -5.52 -26.56 8.39
CA GLY A 347 -6.90 -26.58 7.91
C GLY A 347 -7.21 -25.69 6.70
N GLU A 348 -6.20 -25.05 6.12
CA GLU A 348 -6.31 -24.28 4.88
C GLU A 348 -5.89 -25.12 3.67
N ASP A 349 -6.82 -25.42 2.80
CA ASP A 349 -6.58 -26.02 1.49
C ASP A 349 -6.55 -24.93 0.41
N ARG A 350 -5.78 -25.16 -0.64
CA ARG A 350 -5.60 -24.23 -1.77
C ARG A 350 -5.83 -24.94 -3.09
N VAL A 351 -6.63 -24.33 -3.95
CA VAL A 351 -6.87 -24.78 -5.33
C VAL A 351 -6.46 -23.69 -6.30
N LEU A 352 -5.43 -23.97 -7.08
CA LEU A 352 -4.97 -23.13 -8.17
C LEU A 352 -5.49 -23.67 -9.50
N VAL A 353 -6.12 -22.80 -10.28
CA VAL A 353 -6.49 -23.04 -11.68
C VAL A 353 -5.56 -22.24 -12.58
N ALA A 354 -5.03 -22.86 -13.64
CA ALA A 354 -4.15 -22.14 -14.56
C ALA A 354 -4.94 -21.09 -15.35
N SER A 355 -4.48 -19.85 -15.40
CA SER A 355 -5.01 -18.85 -16.32
C SER A 355 -4.71 -19.20 -17.79
N PRO A 356 -5.55 -18.80 -18.74
CA PRO A 356 -5.34 -19.10 -20.15
C PRO A 356 -4.07 -18.44 -20.68
N LYS A 357 -3.35 -19.16 -21.57
CA LYS A 357 -2.10 -18.67 -22.18
C LYS A 357 -2.37 -17.81 -23.41
N VAL A 358 -2.94 -16.65 -23.22
CA VAL A 358 -3.22 -15.65 -24.26
C VAL A 358 -2.33 -14.42 -24.07
N ALA A 359 -2.14 -13.62 -25.12
CA ALA A 359 -1.32 -12.42 -25.03
C ALA A 359 -1.97 -11.35 -24.14
N THR A 360 -3.28 -11.17 -24.27
CA THR A 360 -4.11 -10.26 -23.46
C THR A 360 -5.45 -10.94 -23.22
N TYR A 361 -6.09 -10.66 -22.09
CA TYR A 361 -7.30 -11.38 -21.68
C TYR A 361 -8.59 -10.95 -22.41
N ASP A 362 -8.56 -9.88 -23.19
CA ASP A 362 -9.65 -9.55 -24.10
C ASP A 362 -9.83 -10.55 -25.25
N LEU A 363 -8.80 -11.36 -25.52
CA LEU A 363 -8.87 -12.46 -26.49
C LEU A 363 -9.61 -13.69 -25.94
N GLN A 364 -9.73 -13.81 -24.62
CA GLN A 364 -10.47 -14.86 -23.92
C GLN A 364 -11.07 -14.31 -22.62
N PRO A 365 -12.16 -13.50 -22.69
CA PRO A 365 -12.73 -12.79 -21.54
C PRO A 365 -13.28 -13.70 -20.44
N GLU A 366 -13.69 -14.91 -20.77
CA GLU A 366 -14.11 -15.93 -19.81
C GLU A 366 -12.97 -16.45 -18.94
N MET A 367 -11.72 -16.21 -19.36
CA MET A 367 -10.51 -16.66 -18.67
C MET A 367 -10.65 -18.12 -18.20
N SER A 368 -10.43 -18.41 -16.92
CA SER A 368 -10.63 -19.74 -16.35
C SER A 368 -11.84 -19.82 -15.41
N ALA A 369 -12.77 -18.85 -15.47
CA ALA A 369 -13.89 -18.75 -14.52
C ALA A 369 -14.75 -20.01 -14.46
N TYR A 370 -15.03 -20.65 -15.58
CA TYR A 370 -15.82 -21.89 -15.63
C TYR A 370 -15.11 -23.04 -14.91
N GLU A 371 -13.81 -23.25 -15.12
CA GLU A 371 -13.05 -24.30 -14.43
C GLU A 371 -12.92 -24.02 -12.92
N VAL A 372 -12.71 -22.75 -12.55
CA VAL A 372 -12.72 -22.31 -11.14
C VAL A 372 -14.06 -22.64 -10.51
N THR A 373 -15.17 -22.34 -11.21
CA THR A 373 -16.54 -22.63 -10.75
C THR A 373 -16.78 -24.11 -10.56
N GLU A 374 -16.38 -24.94 -11.51
CA GLU A 374 -16.56 -26.40 -11.41
C GLU A 374 -15.84 -26.97 -10.19
N LYS A 375 -14.57 -26.61 -10.01
CA LYS A 375 -13.79 -27.04 -8.84
C LYS A 375 -14.35 -26.48 -7.54
N CYS A 376 -14.85 -25.25 -7.53
CA CYS A 376 -15.46 -24.66 -6.33
C CYS A 376 -16.75 -25.41 -5.95
N VAL A 377 -17.63 -25.66 -6.90
CA VAL A 377 -18.87 -26.44 -6.71
C VAL A 377 -18.57 -27.84 -6.18
N GLU A 378 -17.61 -28.57 -6.76
CA GLU A 378 -17.16 -29.86 -6.25
C GLU A 378 -16.72 -29.79 -4.78
N ARG A 379 -15.97 -28.77 -4.42
CA ARG A 379 -15.48 -28.56 -3.04
C ARG A 379 -16.60 -28.18 -2.08
N ILE A 380 -17.58 -27.39 -2.50
CA ILE A 380 -18.78 -27.08 -1.71
C ILE A 380 -19.58 -28.37 -1.44
N GLU A 381 -19.86 -29.15 -2.49
CA GLU A 381 -20.64 -30.41 -2.39
C GLU A 381 -19.93 -31.47 -1.56
N SER A 382 -18.60 -31.41 -1.44
CA SER A 382 -17.84 -32.35 -0.57
C SER A 382 -18.19 -32.21 0.91
N GLY A 383 -18.72 -31.07 1.35
CA GLY A 383 -19.01 -30.76 2.75
C GLY A 383 -17.77 -30.76 3.66
N ALA A 384 -16.60 -30.51 3.11
CA ALA A 384 -15.31 -30.55 3.82
C ALA A 384 -14.94 -29.25 4.51
N TYR A 385 -15.49 -28.11 4.06
CA TYR A 385 -15.04 -26.78 4.46
C TYR A 385 -16.10 -26.01 5.23
N ASP A 386 -15.64 -25.25 6.24
CA ASP A 386 -16.45 -24.30 6.99
C ASP A 386 -16.50 -22.94 6.27
N VAL A 387 -15.38 -22.52 5.66
CA VAL A 387 -15.26 -21.27 4.93
C VAL A 387 -14.59 -21.48 3.56
N ILE A 388 -15.11 -20.85 2.53
CA ILE A 388 -14.55 -20.86 1.17
C ILE A 388 -14.35 -19.43 0.71
N ILE A 389 -13.14 -19.11 0.25
CA ILE A 389 -12.78 -17.82 -0.33
C ILE A 389 -12.44 -18.03 -1.81
N LEU A 390 -13.26 -17.47 -2.67
CA LEU A 390 -13.18 -17.57 -4.13
C LEU A 390 -12.94 -16.20 -4.75
N ASN A 391 -12.05 -16.12 -5.73
CA ASN A 391 -11.88 -14.93 -6.57
C ASN A 391 -12.08 -15.28 -8.05
N PHE A 392 -12.87 -14.43 -8.75
CA PHE A 392 -12.99 -14.38 -10.20
C PHE A 392 -12.20 -13.19 -10.73
N ALA A 393 -11.16 -13.45 -11.52
CA ALA A 393 -10.20 -12.46 -12.00
C ALA A 393 -10.72 -11.56 -13.14
N ASN A 394 -11.82 -11.94 -13.78
CA ASN A 394 -12.22 -11.52 -15.12
C ASN A 394 -12.43 -10.01 -15.25
N CYS A 395 -13.21 -9.37 -14.37
CA CYS A 395 -13.57 -7.97 -14.56
C CYS A 395 -12.35 -7.04 -14.43
N ASP A 396 -11.39 -7.39 -13.59
CA ASP A 396 -10.14 -6.65 -13.44
C ASP A 396 -9.18 -6.90 -14.62
N MET A 397 -8.85 -8.16 -14.86
CA MET A 397 -7.84 -8.53 -15.87
C MET A 397 -8.25 -8.14 -17.29
N VAL A 398 -9.53 -8.30 -17.63
CA VAL A 398 -10.07 -7.86 -18.92
C VAL A 398 -10.25 -6.34 -18.94
N GLY A 399 -10.68 -5.73 -17.84
CA GLY A 399 -10.78 -4.28 -17.68
C GLY A 399 -9.49 -3.55 -18.01
N HIS A 400 -8.35 -4.08 -17.56
CA HIS A 400 -7.02 -3.54 -17.86
C HIS A 400 -6.67 -3.48 -19.35
N THR A 401 -7.36 -4.23 -20.19
CA THR A 401 -7.14 -4.18 -21.66
C THR A 401 -7.76 -2.95 -22.32
N GLY A 402 -8.71 -2.29 -21.66
CA GLY A 402 -9.46 -1.16 -22.21
C GLY A 402 -10.49 -1.56 -23.28
N ASN A 403 -10.71 -2.87 -23.51
CA ASN A 403 -11.67 -3.38 -24.48
C ASN A 403 -13.05 -3.54 -23.84
N TYR A 404 -13.96 -2.60 -24.12
CA TYR A 404 -15.30 -2.56 -23.55
C TYR A 404 -16.14 -3.82 -23.81
N ASP A 405 -16.18 -4.31 -25.06
CA ASP A 405 -16.99 -5.48 -25.41
C ASP A 405 -16.48 -6.75 -24.73
N ALA A 406 -15.17 -6.88 -24.59
CA ALA A 406 -14.56 -7.97 -23.84
C ALA A 406 -14.86 -7.87 -22.34
N ALA A 407 -14.83 -6.67 -21.78
CA ALA A 407 -15.18 -6.46 -20.37
C ALA A 407 -16.66 -6.78 -20.09
N VAL A 408 -17.58 -6.42 -20.99
CA VAL A 408 -19.00 -6.84 -20.91
C VAL A 408 -19.10 -8.36 -20.87
N LYS A 409 -18.38 -9.06 -21.76
CA LYS A 409 -18.38 -10.53 -21.81
C LYS A 409 -17.79 -11.15 -20.53
N ALA A 410 -16.76 -10.53 -19.98
CA ALA A 410 -16.17 -10.95 -18.69
C ALA A 410 -17.18 -10.86 -17.55
N VAL A 411 -17.91 -9.73 -17.46
CA VAL A 411 -18.96 -9.52 -16.45
C VAL A 411 -20.09 -10.56 -16.58
N GLU A 412 -20.58 -10.83 -17.81
CA GLU A 412 -21.62 -11.83 -18.06
C GLU A 412 -21.17 -13.24 -17.67
N THR A 413 -19.89 -13.57 -17.91
CA THR A 413 -19.32 -14.86 -17.49
C THR A 413 -19.26 -14.99 -15.99
N VAL A 414 -18.86 -13.92 -15.29
CA VAL A 414 -18.82 -13.90 -13.82
C VAL A 414 -20.22 -14.01 -13.25
N ASP A 415 -21.23 -13.34 -13.83
CA ASP A 415 -22.64 -13.42 -13.42
C ASP A 415 -23.12 -14.89 -13.41
N GLU A 416 -22.91 -15.62 -14.50
CA GLU A 416 -23.28 -17.04 -14.63
C GLU A 416 -22.55 -17.90 -13.57
N CYS A 417 -21.25 -17.70 -13.42
CA CYS A 417 -20.42 -18.46 -12.48
C CYS A 417 -20.82 -18.20 -11.01
N VAL A 418 -21.09 -16.95 -10.66
CA VAL A 418 -21.60 -16.58 -9.33
C VAL A 418 -22.88 -17.32 -9.01
N GLY A 419 -23.82 -17.37 -9.96
CA GLY A 419 -25.09 -18.10 -9.79
C GLY A 419 -24.89 -19.56 -9.39
N ARG A 420 -24.02 -20.29 -10.11
CA ARG A 420 -23.73 -21.70 -9.84
C ARG A 420 -23.13 -21.90 -8.44
N VAL A 421 -22.21 -21.04 -8.03
CA VAL A 421 -21.58 -21.11 -6.69
C VAL A 421 -22.57 -20.79 -5.59
N VAL A 422 -23.36 -19.70 -5.75
CA VAL A 422 -24.38 -19.29 -4.77
C VAL A 422 -25.45 -20.38 -4.61
N ASP A 423 -26.03 -20.86 -5.70
CA ASP A 423 -27.10 -21.86 -5.66
C ASP A 423 -26.61 -23.17 -5.02
N THR A 424 -25.35 -23.56 -5.27
CA THR A 424 -24.77 -24.76 -4.63
C THR A 424 -24.54 -24.54 -3.14
N THR A 425 -24.01 -23.35 -2.75
CA THR A 425 -23.80 -23.00 -1.34
C THR A 425 -25.11 -23.05 -0.56
N LEU A 426 -26.15 -22.40 -1.09
CA LEU A 426 -27.49 -22.39 -0.46
C LEU A 426 -28.13 -23.77 -0.40
N LYS A 427 -27.99 -24.62 -1.44
CA LYS A 427 -28.44 -26.00 -1.46
C LYS A 427 -27.80 -26.83 -0.35
N MET A 428 -26.54 -26.55 0.02
CA MET A 428 -25.85 -27.18 1.14
C MET A 428 -26.25 -26.58 2.50
N GLY A 429 -27.21 -25.66 2.53
CA GLY A 429 -27.66 -24.96 3.74
C GLY A 429 -26.69 -23.85 4.20
N GLY A 430 -25.76 -23.49 3.35
CA GLY A 430 -24.71 -22.48 3.64
C GLY A 430 -25.17 -21.05 3.40
N ILE A 431 -24.23 -20.13 3.59
CA ILE A 431 -24.39 -18.69 3.38
C ILE A 431 -23.39 -18.25 2.33
N ALA A 432 -23.84 -17.47 1.33
CA ALA A 432 -22.97 -16.89 0.32
C ALA A 432 -22.90 -15.37 0.46
N MET A 433 -21.69 -14.82 0.36
CA MET A 433 -21.40 -13.39 0.30
C MET A 433 -20.74 -13.08 -1.01
N ILE A 434 -21.23 -12.09 -1.72
CA ILE A 434 -20.71 -11.66 -3.01
C ILE A 434 -20.22 -10.22 -2.87
N THR A 435 -18.99 -9.95 -3.29
CA THR A 435 -18.37 -8.62 -3.23
C THR A 435 -17.34 -8.44 -4.34
N ALA A 436 -16.65 -7.30 -4.32
CA ALA A 436 -15.41 -7.07 -5.06
C ALA A 436 -14.38 -6.45 -4.13
N ASP A 437 -13.15 -6.34 -4.58
CA ASP A 437 -12.02 -5.80 -3.83
C ASP A 437 -11.64 -4.37 -4.25
N HIS A 438 -12.01 -3.96 -5.45
CA HIS A 438 -11.93 -2.60 -6.02
C HIS A 438 -12.76 -2.50 -7.29
N GLY A 439 -12.89 -1.31 -7.86
CA GLY A 439 -13.53 -1.07 -9.15
C GLY A 439 -12.53 -1.04 -10.31
N ASN A 440 -12.99 -1.41 -11.50
CA ASN A 440 -12.29 -1.33 -12.78
C ASN A 440 -13.29 -1.33 -13.96
N ALA A 441 -14.06 -2.43 -14.16
CA ALA A 441 -14.92 -2.65 -15.32
C ALA A 441 -16.12 -1.69 -15.41
N GLU A 442 -16.53 -1.04 -14.34
CA GLU A 442 -17.62 -0.07 -14.33
C GLU A 442 -17.21 1.28 -14.93
N GLN A 443 -15.91 1.48 -15.25
CA GLN A 443 -15.42 2.72 -15.86
C GLN A 443 -14.33 2.44 -16.89
N MET A 444 -14.72 2.10 -18.12
CA MET A 444 -13.84 1.74 -19.24
C MET A 444 -13.40 2.94 -20.10
N LEU A 445 -13.89 4.16 -19.78
CA LEU A 445 -13.52 5.39 -20.49
C LEU A 445 -12.98 6.43 -19.51
N GLN A 446 -11.99 7.21 -19.98
CA GLN A 446 -11.49 8.36 -19.26
C GLN A 446 -12.52 9.49 -19.21
N SER A 447 -12.23 10.56 -18.46
CA SER A 447 -13.11 11.73 -18.32
C SER A 447 -13.39 12.47 -19.62
N ASP A 448 -12.60 12.25 -20.68
CA ASP A 448 -12.85 12.77 -22.02
C ASP A 448 -14.00 12.00 -22.73
N GLY A 449 -14.44 10.87 -22.17
CA GLY A 449 -15.49 10.02 -22.68
C GLY A 449 -15.17 9.31 -24.01
N VAL A 450 -13.90 9.25 -24.40
CA VAL A 450 -13.44 8.66 -25.65
C VAL A 450 -12.24 7.74 -25.44
N SER A 451 -11.25 8.16 -24.70
CA SER A 451 -10.02 7.40 -24.46
C SER A 451 -10.29 6.21 -23.53
N PRO A 452 -9.75 5.01 -23.83
CA PRO A 452 -9.89 3.86 -22.94
C PRO A 452 -9.29 4.17 -21.56
N MET A 453 -9.96 3.74 -20.51
CA MET A 453 -9.43 3.70 -19.15
C MET A 453 -9.04 2.26 -18.83
N THR A 454 -7.82 2.08 -18.35
CA THR A 454 -7.24 0.77 -18.01
C THR A 454 -6.78 0.70 -16.56
N ALA A 455 -7.03 1.75 -15.78
CA ALA A 455 -6.69 1.82 -14.37
C ALA A 455 -7.92 1.47 -13.50
N HIS A 456 -7.65 1.14 -12.23
CA HIS A 456 -8.70 0.97 -11.22
C HIS A 456 -9.45 2.29 -10.97
N THR A 457 -10.56 2.21 -10.23
CA THR A 457 -11.40 3.36 -9.88
C THR A 457 -11.44 3.57 -8.37
N THR A 458 -12.02 4.68 -7.96
CA THR A 458 -12.36 4.95 -6.56
C THR A 458 -13.81 4.63 -6.23
N ASN A 459 -14.55 4.03 -7.15
CA ASN A 459 -15.95 3.69 -6.97
C ASN A 459 -16.14 2.63 -5.87
N PRO A 460 -17.29 2.62 -5.17
CA PRO A 460 -17.63 1.57 -4.23
C PRO A 460 -17.84 0.23 -4.93
N VAL A 461 -17.84 -0.83 -4.15
CA VAL A 461 -18.07 -2.20 -4.60
C VAL A 461 -19.35 -2.78 -3.99
N PRO A 462 -20.02 -3.76 -4.63
CA PRO A 462 -21.21 -4.38 -4.08
C PRO A 462 -20.90 -5.30 -2.91
N PHE A 463 -21.90 -5.50 -2.05
CA PHE A 463 -21.95 -6.58 -1.08
C PHE A 463 -23.36 -7.16 -1.00
N ILE A 464 -23.51 -8.46 -1.26
CA ILE A 464 -24.79 -9.17 -1.23
C ILE A 464 -24.66 -10.33 -0.24
N LEU A 465 -25.64 -10.49 0.66
CA LEU A 465 -25.66 -11.54 1.67
C LEU A 465 -26.82 -12.51 1.38
N CYS A 466 -26.51 -13.70 0.86
CA CYS A 466 -27.48 -14.75 0.51
C CYS A 466 -27.56 -15.81 1.59
N GLY A 467 -28.76 -16.23 1.96
CA GLY A 467 -29.01 -17.30 2.94
C GLY A 467 -29.11 -16.82 4.39
N ALA A 468 -28.98 -15.52 4.64
CA ALA A 468 -29.27 -14.89 5.92
C ALA A 468 -30.20 -13.70 5.69
N GLY A 469 -31.32 -13.63 6.43
CA GLY A 469 -32.39 -12.63 6.24
C GLY A 469 -32.17 -11.37 7.07
N ASN A 470 -31.06 -10.68 6.92
CA ASN A 470 -30.70 -9.52 7.74
C ASN A 470 -30.62 -8.25 6.90
N GLU A 471 -30.92 -7.09 7.52
CA GLU A 471 -30.62 -5.78 6.95
C GLU A 471 -29.10 -5.48 7.06
N LEU A 472 -28.55 -4.78 6.08
CA LEU A 472 -27.14 -4.44 6.00
C LEU A 472 -26.93 -2.93 6.09
N ARG A 473 -25.85 -2.53 6.75
CA ARG A 473 -25.32 -1.16 6.71
C ARG A 473 -24.27 -1.04 5.59
N GLU A 474 -24.04 0.16 5.11
CA GLU A 474 -22.85 0.47 4.35
C GLU A 474 -21.58 0.27 5.19
N GLY A 475 -20.47 -0.01 4.52
CA GLY A 475 -19.21 -0.28 5.20
C GLY A 475 -18.00 -0.19 4.30
N ARG A 476 -16.96 -0.91 4.67
CA ARG A 476 -15.68 -0.98 3.97
C ARG A 476 -15.20 -2.43 3.90
N LEU A 477 -14.17 -2.70 3.08
CA LEU A 477 -13.68 -4.08 2.87
C LEU A 477 -13.25 -4.77 4.18
N ALA A 478 -12.71 -4.03 5.14
CA ALA A 478 -12.34 -4.52 6.46
C ALA A 478 -13.51 -5.11 7.29
N ASP A 479 -14.75 -4.82 6.92
CA ASP A 479 -15.95 -5.28 7.61
C ASP A 479 -16.38 -6.69 7.19
N ILE A 480 -15.82 -7.24 6.10
CA ILE A 480 -16.20 -8.54 5.53
C ILE A 480 -15.83 -9.70 6.47
N ALA A 481 -14.58 -9.76 6.97
CA ALA A 481 -14.19 -10.83 7.89
C ALA A 481 -15.01 -10.85 9.18
N PRO A 482 -15.25 -9.70 9.88
CA PRO A 482 -16.18 -9.62 10.99
C PRO A 482 -17.59 -10.10 10.63
N THR A 483 -18.09 -9.84 9.41
CA THR A 483 -19.40 -10.29 8.94
C THR A 483 -19.43 -11.82 8.74
N ILE A 484 -18.35 -12.41 8.19
CA ILE A 484 -18.19 -13.87 8.09
C ILE A 484 -18.27 -14.52 9.48
N LEU A 485 -17.51 -14.00 10.44
CA LEU A 485 -17.52 -14.51 11.81
C LEU A 485 -18.90 -14.38 12.46
N ASP A 486 -19.60 -13.26 12.24
CA ASP A 486 -20.92 -12.98 12.79
C ASP A 486 -21.98 -13.96 12.28
N VAL A 487 -22.05 -14.26 10.96
CA VAL A 487 -22.99 -15.28 10.43
C VAL A 487 -22.66 -16.69 10.88
N MET A 488 -21.40 -16.98 11.23
CA MET A 488 -20.97 -18.25 11.79
C MET A 488 -21.22 -18.34 13.30
N GLY A 489 -21.69 -17.26 13.95
CA GLY A 489 -21.89 -17.19 15.41
C GLY A 489 -20.58 -17.22 16.20
N LEU A 490 -19.50 -16.74 15.61
CA LEU A 490 -18.15 -16.68 16.20
C LEU A 490 -17.85 -15.28 16.71
N GLU A 491 -17.14 -15.18 17.83
CA GLU A 491 -16.65 -13.91 18.34
C GLU A 491 -15.52 -13.38 17.46
N LYS A 492 -15.52 -12.07 17.24
CA LYS A 492 -14.48 -11.35 16.49
C LYS A 492 -13.25 -11.15 17.39
N PRO A 493 -12.01 -11.43 16.93
CA PRO A 493 -10.81 -11.13 17.71
C PRO A 493 -10.62 -9.60 17.87
N GLU A 494 -9.99 -9.19 18.98
CA GLU A 494 -9.80 -7.76 19.33
C GLU A 494 -9.00 -7.00 18.28
N GLU A 495 -8.09 -7.66 17.60
CA GLU A 495 -7.23 -7.06 16.58
C GLU A 495 -7.99 -6.64 15.30
N MET A 496 -9.19 -7.17 15.06
CA MET A 496 -10.03 -6.72 13.97
C MET A 496 -10.76 -5.44 14.34
N ASP A 497 -10.49 -4.31 13.65
CA ASP A 497 -11.18 -3.04 13.84
C ASP A 497 -12.47 -2.93 13.01
N GLY A 498 -12.64 -3.78 12.00
CA GLY A 498 -13.86 -3.90 11.22
C GLY A 498 -15.06 -4.33 12.09
N GLN A 499 -16.26 -4.06 11.60
CA GLN A 499 -17.51 -4.38 12.27
C GLN A 499 -18.42 -5.17 11.33
N SER A 500 -19.25 -6.06 11.86
CA SER A 500 -20.24 -6.74 11.05
C SER A 500 -21.12 -5.74 10.27
N LEU A 501 -21.38 -6.08 9.00
CA LEU A 501 -22.29 -5.32 8.14
C LEU A 501 -23.75 -5.54 8.50
N ILE A 502 -24.05 -6.55 9.31
CA ILE A 502 -25.40 -6.95 9.69
C ILE A 502 -25.94 -5.99 10.74
N LEU A 503 -27.11 -5.40 10.47
CA LEU A 503 -27.88 -4.63 11.45
C LEU A 503 -28.64 -5.58 12.36
N ARG A 504 -28.52 -5.37 13.68
CA ARG A 504 -29.23 -6.14 14.72
C ARG A 504 -30.22 -5.24 15.46
#